data_f374fbc87b49c5f6c0680a76b244d7e3
#
_entry.id   f374fbc87b49c5f6c0680a76b244d7e3
#
_cell.length_a   1.000
_cell.length_b   1.000
_cell.length_c   1.000
_cell.angle_alpha   90.00
_cell.angle_beta   90.00
_cell.angle_gamma   90.00
#
_symmetry.space_group_name_H-M   'P 1'
#
loop_
_entity.id
_entity.type
_entity.pdbx_description
1 polymer ?
#
loop_
_entity_poly.entity_id
_entity_poly.type
_entity_poly.pdbx_seq_one_letter_code
_entity_poly.pdbx_strand_id
1 'polypeptide(L)'
;MTLTRRHLLTAAGVAASAALVPGVAHAAGTPGRPSAQSVVDAMQPGWNLGNTFDATGADETSWGNPQVTRELIRAVKANGFNSIRIPVTWVQHLDSANVIDPAYLARVQEVVGWALAERLYVLINVHHDSWQWVMTMPTDHDAVLARFTAIWTQVAEAFRNASPRLLFESVNEPFFNGSSGDAQNATLMNELNTTFHQVVRASGGPNATRLLVLPTLHTSPDQPRVDELTATVTALGDPNLVATVHFYGFWPFSVNIAGFTRFDATVQKDLTDIFDRVHNAYVANGIPVIIGEYGLLGFDRSLNVIEQGEKLKFFEFLGYYARQQRITTMWWDNGQHLNRTTFQWSDPDLAAQIKSSWCVRSATAATDLVFVGKSAPAADQTVTLNLNGAKLTGIFDDRKRLVPGRDYVLSGDQLTFPAAALARLTGDQAYGVNAVLSARFDRGVPWKFRVITNDLPVLQSATGTTSAFKLPAAFNGDLVATMEAKYADGSYAGPQNWTSYKEFAITFSPDYAANTIALTDTFFTEVADDAPVTLTFHFWSGATVQYTVARSGGAVTGTA
;
A
#
# COMPACT_ATOMS: atom_id res chain seq x y z
N MET A 1 -16.88 14.34 -74.66
CA MET A 1 -15.72 13.77 -75.37
C MET A 1 -14.80 13.21 -74.30
N THR A 2 -14.96 11.92 -74.04
CA THR A 2 -14.14 10.78 -74.47
C THR A 2 -12.70 10.86 -73.95
N LEU A 3 -12.32 9.98 -73.12
CA LEU A 3 -11.67 8.70 -73.09
C LEU A 3 -10.69 8.52 -71.93
N THR A 4 -10.96 7.62 -71.08
CA THR A 4 -10.16 6.52 -70.53
C THR A 4 -8.64 6.49 -70.75
N ARG A 5 -7.87 6.23 -69.65
CA ARG A 5 -6.83 5.17 -69.65
C ARG A 5 -6.48 4.75 -68.20
N ARG A 6 -6.54 3.44 -67.99
CA ARG A 6 -6.00 2.66 -66.86
C ARG A 6 -4.47 2.73 -66.89
N HIS A 7 -3.83 2.86 -65.74
CA HIS A 7 -2.47 2.35 -65.53
C HIS A 7 -2.44 1.48 -64.24
N LEU A 8 -2.09 0.23 -64.46
CA LEU A 8 -1.62 -0.70 -63.43
C LEU A 8 -0.35 -0.08 -62.78
N LEU A 9 -0.30 -0.11 -61.44
CA LEU A 9 0.94 -0.01 -60.70
C LEU A 9 1.11 -1.26 -59.86
N THR A 10 2.13 -2.00 -60.21
CA THR A 10 2.69 -3.16 -59.50
C THR A 10 3.11 -2.79 -58.10
N ALA A 11 2.54 -3.40 -57.09
CA ALA A 11 2.99 -3.31 -55.71
C ALA A 11 4.20 -4.23 -55.50
N ALA A 12 5.37 -3.65 -55.28
CA ALA A 12 6.52 -4.36 -54.77
C ALA A 12 6.33 -4.58 -53.29
N GLY A 13 6.12 -5.83 -52.90
CA GLY A 13 6.04 -6.24 -51.48
C GLY A 13 7.41 -6.13 -50.82
N VAL A 14 7.53 -5.27 -49.83
CA VAL A 14 8.62 -5.29 -48.86
C VAL A 14 8.23 -6.32 -47.80
N ALA A 15 8.87 -7.47 -47.82
CA ALA A 15 8.77 -8.46 -46.74
C ALA A 15 9.54 -7.94 -45.54
N ALA A 16 8.84 -7.42 -44.54
CA ALA A 16 9.39 -7.18 -43.21
C ALA A 16 9.62 -8.53 -42.53
N SER A 17 10.86 -8.94 -42.41
CA SER A 17 11.26 -10.09 -41.60
C SER A 17 11.02 -9.73 -40.12
N ALA A 18 9.89 -10.14 -39.56
CA ALA A 18 9.71 -10.17 -38.13
C ALA A 18 10.68 -11.24 -37.57
N ALA A 19 11.71 -10.82 -36.87
CA ALA A 19 12.52 -11.70 -36.06
C ALA A 19 11.65 -12.26 -34.95
N LEU A 20 11.25 -13.52 -35.09
CA LEU A 20 10.64 -14.30 -34.01
C LEU A 20 11.69 -14.45 -32.91
N VAL A 21 11.55 -13.70 -31.83
CA VAL A 21 12.22 -14.03 -30.57
C VAL A 21 11.66 -15.40 -30.17
N PRO A 22 12.52 -16.40 -29.91
CA PRO A 22 12.02 -17.70 -29.47
C PRO A 22 11.35 -17.50 -28.11
N GLY A 23 10.02 -17.58 -28.08
CA GLY A 23 9.29 -17.68 -26.84
C GLY A 23 9.83 -18.88 -26.06
N VAL A 24 10.24 -18.66 -24.81
CA VAL A 24 10.63 -19.73 -23.90
C VAL A 24 9.40 -20.62 -23.72
N ALA A 25 9.41 -21.78 -24.39
CA ALA A 25 8.40 -22.79 -24.19
C ALA A 25 8.54 -23.30 -22.75
N HIS A 26 7.72 -22.80 -21.87
CA HIS A 26 7.58 -23.39 -20.54
C HIS A 26 7.09 -24.83 -20.74
N ALA A 27 7.85 -25.79 -20.20
CA ALA A 27 7.48 -27.19 -20.26
C ALA A 27 6.05 -27.36 -19.73
N ALA A 28 5.18 -28.00 -20.51
CA ALA A 28 3.82 -28.30 -20.11
C ALA A 28 3.86 -29.08 -18.78
N GLY A 29 3.18 -28.54 -17.76
CA GLY A 29 3.13 -29.15 -16.42
C GLY A 29 2.65 -30.60 -16.49
N THR A 30 3.08 -31.40 -15.54
CA THR A 30 2.67 -32.80 -15.39
C THR A 30 1.14 -32.90 -15.42
N PRO A 31 0.55 -33.78 -16.25
CA PRO A 31 -0.91 -33.92 -16.33
C PRO A 31 -1.52 -34.15 -14.95
N GLY A 32 -2.47 -33.28 -14.55
CA GLY A 32 -3.20 -33.37 -13.28
C GLY A 32 -2.75 -32.40 -12.18
N ARG A 33 -1.65 -31.66 -12.35
CA ARG A 33 -1.23 -30.64 -11.37
C ARG A 33 -1.63 -29.24 -11.84
N PRO A 34 -2.16 -28.36 -10.94
CA PRO A 34 -2.43 -26.96 -11.27
C PRO A 34 -1.14 -26.25 -11.72
N SER A 35 -1.23 -25.36 -12.72
CA SER A 35 -0.11 -24.50 -13.10
C SER A 35 0.22 -23.51 -11.98
N ALA A 36 1.47 -23.01 -11.94
CA ALA A 36 1.87 -21.99 -10.97
C ALA A 36 0.94 -20.76 -11.01
N GLN A 37 0.56 -20.30 -12.21
CA GLN A 37 -0.40 -19.19 -12.35
C GLN A 37 -1.76 -19.52 -11.76
N SER A 38 -2.29 -20.73 -11.94
CA SER A 38 -3.59 -21.09 -11.38
C SER A 38 -3.58 -21.18 -9.85
N VAL A 39 -2.44 -21.54 -9.27
CA VAL A 39 -2.26 -21.51 -7.79
C VAL A 39 -2.21 -20.07 -7.31
N VAL A 40 -1.42 -19.21 -7.96
CA VAL A 40 -1.29 -17.79 -7.59
C VAL A 40 -2.63 -17.06 -7.77
N ASP A 41 -3.37 -17.31 -8.84
CA ASP A 41 -4.74 -16.77 -9.01
C ASP A 41 -5.66 -17.19 -7.85
N ALA A 42 -5.55 -18.45 -7.37
CA ALA A 42 -6.35 -18.97 -6.26
C ALA A 42 -5.92 -18.45 -4.88
N MET A 43 -4.73 -17.86 -4.76
CA MET A 43 -4.25 -17.21 -3.54
C MET A 43 -4.91 -15.86 -3.30
N GLN A 44 -5.44 -15.21 -4.35
CA GLN A 44 -6.14 -13.92 -4.22
C GLN A 44 -7.46 -14.10 -3.45
N PRO A 45 -7.77 -13.28 -2.44
CA PRO A 45 -6.93 -12.23 -1.85
C PRO A 45 -6.01 -12.78 -0.75
N GLY A 46 -4.89 -12.06 -0.54
CA GLY A 46 -3.92 -12.38 0.50
C GLY A 46 -3.85 -11.34 1.61
N TRP A 47 -3.30 -11.75 2.75
CA TRP A 47 -3.12 -10.94 3.94
C TRP A 47 -1.79 -11.28 4.63
N ASN A 48 -1.13 -10.27 5.23
CA ASN A 48 0.11 -10.44 5.96
C ASN A 48 -0.13 -10.49 7.47
N LEU A 49 0.48 -11.46 8.16
CA LEU A 49 0.59 -11.52 9.61
C LEU A 49 1.82 -10.70 10.04
N GLY A 50 1.80 -9.39 9.78
CA GLY A 50 2.92 -8.50 10.05
C GLY A 50 3.10 -8.16 11.52
N ASN A 51 4.32 -7.72 11.87
CA ASN A 51 4.78 -7.38 13.22
C ASN A 51 4.54 -8.51 14.23
N THR A 52 4.80 -9.73 13.81
CA THR A 52 4.59 -10.95 14.62
C THR A 52 5.85 -11.82 14.57
N PHE A 53 5.95 -12.83 13.71
CA PHE A 53 7.18 -13.62 13.60
C PHE A 53 8.32 -12.86 12.89
N ASP A 54 8.02 -11.76 12.22
CA ASP A 54 9.01 -10.81 11.69
C ASP A 54 9.60 -9.90 12.78
N ALA A 55 9.00 -9.83 13.97
CA ALA A 55 9.51 -9.02 15.07
C ALA A 55 10.94 -9.43 15.46
N THR A 56 11.81 -8.41 15.59
CA THR A 56 13.18 -8.61 16.04
C THR A 56 13.23 -8.58 17.55
N GLY A 57 13.25 -9.76 18.17
CA GLY A 57 13.22 -9.90 19.62
C GLY A 57 13.13 -11.35 20.08
N ALA A 58 12.74 -11.56 21.32
CA ALA A 58 12.72 -12.89 21.94
C ALA A 58 11.63 -13.82 21.39
N ASP A 59 10.53 -13.23 20.90
CA ASP A 59 9.39 -13.99 20.37
C ASP A 59 8.46 -13.12 19.51
N GLU A 60 7.37 -13.71 19.02
CA GLU A 60 6.36 -13.11 18.15
C GLU A 60 5.60 -11.93 18.76
N THR A 61 5.79 -11.62 20.05
CA THR A 61 5.12 -10.52 20.75
C THR A 61 6.00 -9.29 20.93
N SER A 62 7.26 -9.38 20.54
CA SER A 62 8.30 -8.36 20.83
C SER A 62 7.99 -6.98 20.27
N TRP A 63 7.14 -6.88 19.24
CA TRP A 63 6.69 -5.60 18.66
C TRP A 63 5.27 -5.20 19.05
N GLY A 64 4.74 -5.79 20.15
CA GLY A 64 3.50 -5.38 20.80
C GLY A 64 2.23 -6.08 20.31
N ASN A 65 2.29 -6.91 19.28
CA ASN A 65 1.17 -7.79 18.95
C ASN A 65 1.07 -8.94 19.97
N PRO A 66 -0.14 -9.43 20.26
CA PRO A 66 -0.29 -10.61 21.10
C PRO A 66 0.18 -11.87 20.36
N GLN A 67 0.44 -12.92 21.12
CA GLN A 67 0.71 -14.24 20.58
C GLN A 67 -0.40 -14.68 19.61
N VAL A 68 0.00 -15.25 18.47
CA VAL A 68 -0.95 -15.71 17.44
C VAL A 68 -1.83 -16.83 17.99
N THR A 69 -3.12 -16.71 17.76
CA THR A 69 -4.10 -17.74 18.13
C THR A 69 -4.70 -18.40 16.88
N ARG A 70 -5.20 -19.61 17.05
CA ARG A 70 -5.91 -20.30 15.99
C ARG A 70 -7.19 -19.55 15.59
N GLU A 71 -7.79 -18.83 16.53
CA GLU A 71 -8.97 -18.00 16.34
C GLU A 71 -8.68 -16.83 15.41
N LEU A 72 -7.51 -16.20 15.52
CA LEU A 72 -7.07 -15.17 14.57
C LEU A 72 -6.98 -15.73 13.14
N ILE A 73 -6.37 -16.90 12.96
CA ILE A 73 -6.25 -17.54 11.63
C ILE A 73 -7.64 -17.84 11.06
N ARG A 74 -8.56 -18.32 11.89
CA ARG A 74 -9.97 -18.52 11.50
C ARG A 74 -10.66 -17.21 11.13
N ALA A 75 -10.41 -16.15 11.89
CA ALA A 75 -10.97 -14.82 11.60
C ALA A 75 -10.44 -14.28 10.24
N VAL A 76 -9.16 -14.46 9.94
CA VAL A 76 -8.58 -14.11 8.63
C VAL A 76 -9.32 -14.86 7.52
N LYS A 77 -9.49 -16.18 7.65
CA LYS A 77 -10.25 -16.99 6.69
C LYS A 77 -11.70 -16.55 6.56
N ALA A 78 -12.37 -16.29 7.69
CA ALA A 78 -13.77 -15.84 7.72
C ALA A 78 -13.95 -14.45 7.08
N ASN A 79 -12.92 -13.62 7.08
CA ASN A 79 -12.89 -12.34 6.37
C ASN A 79 -12.76 -12.47 4.85
N GLY A 80 -12.60 -13.69 4.32
CA GLY A 80 -12.61 -13.99 2.89
C GLY A 80 -11.22 -14.07 2.26
N PHE A 81 -10.14 -14.01 3.05
CA PHE A 81 -8.78 -14.21 2.54
C PHE A 81 -8.57 -15.67 2.13
N ASN A 82 -7.84 -15.88 1.05
CA ASN A 82 -7.47 -17.19 0.53
C ASN A 82 -6.00 -17.54 0.79
N SER A 83 -5.18 -16.53 1.06
CA SER A 83 -3.78 -16.74 1.43
C SER A 83 -3.36 -15.86 2.61
N ILE A 84 -2.32 -16.32 3.31
CA ILE A 84 -1.66 -15.62 4.38
C ILE A 84 -0.16 -15.67 4.17
N ARG A 85 0.51 -14.51 4.21
CA ARG A 85 1.96 -14.41 4.33
C ARG A 85 2.30 -14.29 5.81
N ILE A 86 3.18 -15.14 6.27
CA ILE A 86 3.69 -15.20 7.63
C ILE A 86 5.17 -14.84 7.53
N PRO A 87 5.52 -13.55 7.62
CA PRO A 87 6.90 -13.11 7.59
C PRO A 87 7.63 -13.62 8.84
N VAL A 88 8.85 -14.16 8.67
CA VAL A 88 9.63 -14.76 9.76
C VAL A 88 11.05 -14.24 9.76
N THR A 89 11.49 -13.67 10.88
CA THR A 89 12.88 -13.29 11.13
C THR A 89 13.56 -14.37 11.97
N TRP A 90 14.70 -14.86 11.52
CA TRP A 90 15.35 -16.04 12.07
C TRP A 90 16.55 -15.74 12.96
N VAL A 91 17.26 -14.63 12.70
CA VAL A 91 18.59 -14.39 13.30
C VAL A 91 18.61 -14.37 14.82
N GLN A 92 17.55 -13.88 15.48
CA GLN A 92 17.45 -13.88 16.95
C GLN A 92 17.24 -15.29 17.53
N HIS A 93 16.91 -16.26 16.69
CA HIS A 93 16.61 -17.63 17.03
C HIS A 93 17.64 -18.61 16.46
N LEU A 94 18.85 -18.12 16.11
CA LEU A 94 19.98 -18.92 15.66
C LEU A 94 21.02 -19.02 16.77
N ASP A 95 21.62 -20.21 16.91
CA ASP A 95 22.85 -20.35 17.67
C ASP A 95 24.09 -19.96 16.85
N SER A 96 25.28 -20.07 17.45
CA SER A 96 26.55 -19.73 16.81
C SER A 96 26.92 -20.63 15.61
N ALA A 97 26.27 -21.78 15.46
CA ALA A 97 26.42 -22.70 14.33
C ALA A 97 25.31 -22.50 13.27
N ASN A 98 24.51 -21.45 13.38
CA ASN A 98 23.32 -21.16 12.56
C ASN A 98 22.24 -22.25 12.66
N VAL A 99 22.12 -22.93 13.81
CA VAL A 99 21.03 -23.87 14.07
C VAL A 99 19.84 -23.08 14.62
N ILE A 100 18.67 -23.26 14.01
CA ILE A 100 17.43 -22.61 14.46
C ILE A 100 16.98 -23.24 15.78
N ASP A 101 16.59 -22.41 16.75
CA ASP A 101 15.96 -22.87 18.00
C ASP A 101 14.77 -23.80 17.65
N PRO A 102 14.82 -25.08 18.08
CA PRO A 102 13.76 -26.03 17.78
C PRO A 102 12.39 -25.62 18.30
N ALA A 103 12.32 -24.89 19.43
CA ALA A 103 11.05 -24.42 20.00
C ALA A 103 10.43 -23.32 19.12
N TYR A 104 11.26 -22.38 18.64
CA TYR A 104 10.81 -21.34 17.71
C TYR A 104 10.36 -21.94 16.38
N LEU A 105 11.14 -22.84 15.78
CA LEU A 105 10.77 -23.53 14.55
C LEU A 105 9.46 -24.30 14.70
N ALA A 106 9.28 -25.01 15.82
CA ALA A 106 8.04 -25.74 16.12
C ALA A 106 6.84 -24.77 16.25
N ARG A 107 7.05 -23.59 16.83
CA ARG A 107 6.00 -22.55 16.92
C ARG A 107 5.61 -22.03 15.55
N VAL A 108 6.55 -21.74 14.65
CA VAL A 108 6.27 -21.36 13.26
C VAL A 108 5.51 -22.49 12.55
N GLN A 109 5.93 -23.75 12.72
CA GLN A 109 5.23 -24.91 12.14
C GLN A 109 3.79 -25.03 12.65
N GLU A 110 3.54 -24.76 13.92
CA GLU A 110 2.20 -24.80 14.51
C GLU A 110 1.26 -23.79 13.84
N VAL A 111 1.68 -22.52 13.72
CA VAL A 111 0.84 -21.46 13.12
C VAL A 111 0.63 -21.69 11.61
N VAL A 112 1.67 -22.11 10.90
CA VAL A 112 1.56 -22.55 9.50
C VAL A 112 0.56 -23.71 9.38
N GLY A 113 0.63 -24.68 10.31
CA GLY A 113 -0.29 -25.81 10.36
C GLY A 113 -1.75 -25.37 10.55
N TRP A 114 -2.01 -24.39 11.42
CA TRP A 114 -3.35 -23.83 11.60
C TRP A 114 -3.87 -23.18 10.31
N ALA A 115 -3.03 -22.40 9.63
CA ALA A 115 -3.42 -21.75 8.37
C ALA A 115 -3.72 -22.76 7.26
N LEU A 116 -2.89 -23.80 7.13
CA LEU A 116 -3.12 -24.89 6.16
C LEU A 116 -4.40 -25.69 6.50
N ALA A 117 -4.71 -25.90 7.79
CA ALA A 117 -5.93 -26.57 8.21
C ALA A 117 -7.21 -25.77 7.85
N GLU A 118 -7.13 -24.44 7.87
CA GLU A 118 -8.19 -23.55 7.38
C GLU A 118 -8.20 -23.40 5.85
N ARG A 119 -7.41 -24.23 5.14
CA ARG A 119 -7.26 -24.25 3.67
C ARG A 119 -6.75 -22.95 3.07
N LEU A 120 -6.03 -22.14 3.83
CA LEU A 120 -5.29 -21.02 3.28
C LEU A 120 -4.08 -21.52 2.47
N TYR A 121 -3.70 -20.76 1.45
CA TYR A 121 -2.34 -20.79 0.95
C TYR A 121 -1.47 -20.03 1.94
N VAL A 122 -0.26 -20.52 2.19
CA VAL A 122 0.65 -19.92 3.17
C VAL A 122 1.96 -19.58 2.47
N LEU A 123 2.50 -18.41 2.76
CA LEU A 123 3.81 -17.97 2.30
C LEU A 123 4.67 -17.63 3.52
N ILE A 124 5.83 -18.27 3.65
CA ILE A 124 6.85 -17.96 4.68
C ILE A 124 8.15 -17.55 4.02
N ASN A 125 8.99 -16.79 4.73
CA ASN A 125 10.22 -16.23 4.18
C ASN A 125 11.36 -16.10 5.21
N VAL A 126 12.45 -15.51 4.77
CA VAL A 126 13.50 -14.89 5.57
C VAL A 126 13.23 -13.38 5.54
N HIS A 127 12.77 -12.79 6.67
CA HIS A 127 12.16 -11.45 6.62
C HIS A 127 13.16 -10.33 6.99
N HIS A 128 13.15 -9.85 8.23
CA HIS A 128 14.03 -8.75 8.64
C HIS A 128 15.51 -9.13 8.76
N ASP A 129 15.84 -10.38 8.58
CA ASP A 129 17.19 -10.85 8.31
C ASP A 129 17.85 -10.04 7.18
N SER A 130 17.06 -9.53 6.24
CA SER A 130 17.51 -8.72 5.11
C SER A 130 18.33 -7.50 5.54
N TRP A 131 17.82 -6.72 6.52
CA TRP A 131 18.52 -5.53 7.01
C TRP A 131 19.36 -5.77 8.27
N GLN A 132 19.29 -6.96 8.87
CA GLN A 132 20.12 -7.28 10.02
C GLN A 132 21.49 -7.86 9.65
N TRP A 133 21.54 -8.73 8.63
CA TRP A 133 22.78 -9.38 8.24
C TRP A 133 22.91 -9.66 6.74
N VAL A 134 21.83 -9.93 5.97
CA VAL A 134 21.92 -10.15 4.52
C VAL A 134 22.54 -8.96 3.82
N MET A 135 22.22 -7.76 4.29
CA MET A 135 22.75 -6.50 3.73
C MET A 135 24.27 -6.39 3.78
N THR A 136 24.97 -7.18 4.63
CA THR A 136 26.44 -7.16 4.71
C THR A 136 27.13 -8.06 3.69
N MET A 137 26.37 -8.72 2.81
CA MET A 137 26.91 -9.65 1.81
C MET A 137 28.04 -9.08 0.94
N PRO A 138 28.11 -7.79 0.60
CA PRO A 138 29.26 -7.25 -0.14
C PRO A 138 30.60 -7.36 0.61
N THR A 139 30.59 -7.40 1.93
CA THR A 139 31.80 -7.47 2.79
C THR A 139 31.98 -8.82 3.46
N ASP A 140 30.90 -9.52 3.76
CA ASP A 140 30.88 -10.77 4.53
C ASP A 140 30.26 -11.93 3.72
N HIS A 141 30.54 -11.97 2.43
CA HIS A 141 29.89 -12.81 1.42
C HIS A 141 29.68 -14.26 1.88
N ASP A 142 30.78 -14.96 2.21
CA ASP A 142 30.76 -16.40 2.52
C ASP A 142 29.99 -16.69 3.81
N ALA A 143 30.08 -15.79 4.82
CA ALA A 143 29.38 -15.95 6.08
C ALA A 143 27.87 -15.72 5.90
N VAL A 144 27.48 -14.73 5.10
CA VAL A 144 26.07 -14.46 4.75
C VAL A 144 25.48 -15.64 3.98
N LEU A 145 26.18 -16.12 2.96
CA LEU A 145 25.69 -17.22 2.13
C LEU A 145 25.60 -18.54 2.91
N ALA A 146 26.56 -18.80 3.81
CA ALA A 146 26.54 -19.97 4.70
C ALA A 146 25.33 -19.93 5.65
N ARG A 147 25.07 -18.79 6.29
CA ARG A 147 23.90 -18.61 7.18
C ARG A 147 22.60 -18.74 6.41
N PHE A 148 22.45 -18.09 5.27
CA PHE A 148 21.29 -18.17 4.41
C PHE A 148 20.99 -19.62 3.98
N THR A 149 22.02 -20.34 3.57
CA THR A 149 21.95 -21.77 3.22
C THR A 149 21.52 -22.62 4.42
N ALA A 150 22.10 -22.36 5.60
CA ALA A 150 21.76 -23.10 6.83
C ALA A 150 20.28 -22.90 7.24
N ILE A 151 19.77 -21.68 7.18
CA ILE A 151 18.35 -21.39 7.48
C ILE A 151 17.46 -22.15 6.50
N TRP A 152 17.66 -21.98 5.17
CA TRP A 152 16.78 -22.61 4.20
C TRP A 152 16.89 -24.14 4.18
N THR A 153 18.05 -24.70 4.52
CA THR A 153 18.19 -26.16 4.67
C THR A 153 17.28 -26.67 5.79
N GLN A 154 17.30 -26.01 6.95
CA GLN A 154 16.49 -26.41 8.11
C GLN A 154 14.98 -26.16 7.87
N VAL A 155 14.63 -25.00 7.30
CA VAL A 155 13.23 -24.69 6.97
C VAL A 155 12.69 -25.64 5.90
N ALA A 156 13.45 -25.91 4.84
CA ALA A 156 13.03 -26.81 3.78
C ALA A 156 12.81 -28.26 4.31
N GLU A 157 13.67 -28.75 5.21
CA GLU A 157 13.49 -30.07 5.82
C GLU A 157 12.31 -30.09 6.81
N ALA A 158 12.17 -29.06 7.66
CA ALA A 158 11.07 -28.97 8.63
C ALA A 158 9.69 -28.98 7.98
N PHE A 159 9.57 -28.39 6.78
CA PHE A 159 8.32 -28.32 6.01
C PHE A 159 8.29 -29.27 4.81
N ARG A 160 9.21 -30.21 4.70
CA ARG A 160 9.37 -31.10 3.55
C ARG A 160 8.06 -31.80 3.18
N ASN A 161 7.31 -32.28 4.15
CA ASN A 161 6.06 -33.02 3.98
C ASN A 161 4.81 -32.14 4.08
N ALA A 162 4.97 -30.81 4.19
CA ALA A 162 3.84 -29.89 4.27
C ALA A 162 3.07 -29.82 2.94
N SER A 163 1.80 -29.47 3.04
CA SER A 163 0.90 -29.28 1.90
C SER A 163 1.54 -28.43 0.79
N PRO A 164 1.27 -28.73 -0.49
CA PRO A 164 1.70 -27.84 -1.59
C PRO A 164 1.04 -26.45 -1.57
N ARG A 165 0.09 -26.19 -0.66
CA ARG A 165 -0.41 -24.83 -0.38
C ARG A 165 0.55 -23.99 0.44
N LEU A 166 1.64 -24.55 0.98
CA LEU A 166 2.74 -23.79 1.56
C LEU A 166 3.73 -23.43 0.44
N LEU A 167 4.05 -22.16 0.32
CA LEU A 167 5.03 -21.57 -0.58
C LEU A 167 6.19 -21.03 0.25
N PHE A 168 7.38 -20.93 -0.35
CA PHE A 168 8.54 -20.29 0.26
C PHE A 168 8.94 -19.07 -0.54
N GLU A 169 9.25 -17.96 0.14
CA GLU A 169 9.79 -16.74 -0.43
C GLU A 169 11.25 -16.55 0.02
N SER A 170 12.15 -16.34 -0.92
CA SER A 170 13.60 -16.34 -0.71
C SER A 170 14.03 -15.42 0.43
N VAL A 171 13.78 -14.14 0.31
CA VAL A 171 14.14 -13.10 1.28
C VAL A 171 13.27 -11.86 1.08
N ASN A 172 12.93 -11.18 2.18
CA ASN A 172 12.17 -9.94 2.15
C ASN A 172 13.06 -8.73 1.86
N GLU A 173 12.63 -7.86 0.93
CA GLU A 173 13.22 -6.54 0.66
C GLU A 173 14.76 -6.50 0.72
N PRO A 174 15.46 -7.40 0.02
CA PRO A 174 16.91 -7.49 0.08
C PRO A 174 17.59 -6.23 -0.45
N PHE A 175 18.64 -5.80 0.24
CA PHE A 175 19.52 -4.73 -0.20
C PHE A 175 20.95 -4.98 0.30
N PHE A 176 21.95 -4.25 -0.22
CA PHE A 176 23.34 -4.51 0.04
C PHE A 176 24.11 -3.23 0.39
N ASN A 177 24.59 -3.14 1.63
CA ASN A 177 25.38 -2.00 2.12
C ASN A 177 26.85 -2.15 1.69
N GLY A 178 27.42 -1.04 1.21
CA GLY A 178 28.83 -1.02 0.80
C GLY A 178 29.10 -1.74 -0.52
N SER A 179 28.07 -2.04 -1.31
CA SER A 179 28.25 -2.57 -2.66
C SER A 179 28.89 -1.53 -3.59
N SER A 180 29.56 -2.02 -4.64
CA SER A 180 30.16 -1.17 -5.67
C SER A 180 29.15 -0.63 -6.69
N GLY A 181 27.85 -0.89 -6.49
CA GLY A 181 26.78 -0.41 -7.34
C GLY A 181 25.90 -1.52 -7.92
N ASP A 182 25.05 -1.14 -8.88
CA ASP A 182 23.98 -1.98 -9.41
C ASP A 182 24.44 -3.33 -9.97
N ALA A 183 25.58 -3.40 -10.65
CA ALA A 183 26.07 -4.65 -11.20
C ALA A 183 26.43 -5.68 -10.11
N GLN A 184 27.02 -5.23 -9.00
CA GLN A 184 27.29 -6.11 -7.85
C GLN A 184 25.97 -6.49 -7.17
N ASN A 185 25.07 -5.55 -6.97
CA ASN A 185 23.76 -5.82 -6.37
C ASN A 185 22.99 -6.89 -7.17
N ALA A 186 22.96 -6.77 -8.50
CA ALA A 186 22.34 -7.77 -9.38
C ALA A 186 22.99 -9.15 -9.24
N THR A 187 24.33 -9.21 -9.14
CA THR A 187 25.06 -10.47 -8.96
C THR A 187 24.70 -11.12 -7.62
N LEU A 188 24.75 -10.38 -6.51
CA LEU A 188 24.45 -10.89 -5.18
C LEU A 188 22.98 -11.32 -5.05
N MET A 189 22.06 -10.56 -5.65
CA MET A 189 20.64 -10.90 -5.66
C MET A 189 20.36 -12.20 -6.43
N ASN A 190 20.99 -12.35 -7.60
CA ASN A 190 20.90 -13.57 -8.38
C ASN A 190 21.46 -14.77 -7.60
N GLU A 191 22.57 -14.59 -6.88
CA GLU A 191 23.19 -15.65 -6.07
C GLU A 191 22.29 -16.08 -4.91
N LEU A 192 21.68 -15.14 -4.18
CA LEU A 192 20.73 -15.47 -3.11
C LEU A 192 19.53 -16.26 -3.65
N ASN A 193 18.90 -15.80 -4.73
CA ASN A 193 17.76 -16.47 -5.32
C ASN A 193 18.12 -17.85 -5.88
N THR A 194 19.29 -17.98 -6.51
CA THR A 194 19.76 -19.26 -7.05
C THR A 194 20.11 -20.25 -5.94
N THR A 195 20.80 -19.79 -4.87
CA THR A 195 21.11 -20.61 -3.70
C THR A 195 19.83 -21.11 -3.01
N PHE A 196 18.87 -20.22 -2.77
CA PHE A 196 17.57 -20.58 -2.23
C PHE A 196 16.89 -21.68 -3.05
N HIS A 197 16.80 -21.48 -4.37
CA HIS A 197 16.22 -22.46 -5.30
C HIS A 197 16.91 -23.81 -5.18
N GLN A 198 18.25 -23.83 -5.25
CA GLN A 198 19.05 -25.07 -5.20
C GLN A 198 18.84 -25.81 -3.88
N VAL A 199 18.93 -25.11 -2.75
CA VAL A 199 18.76 -25.69 -1.40
C VAL A 199 17.36 -26.32 -1.26
N VAL A 200 16.33 -25.59 -1.63
CA VAL A 200 14.95 -26.10 -1.48
C VAL A 200 14.71 -27.28 -2.42
N ARG A 201 15.14 -27.21 -3.68
CA ARG A 201 14.96 -28.33 -4.64
C ARG A 201 15.73 -29.59 -4.23
N ALA A 202 16.96 -29.43 -3.70
CA ALA A 202 17.78 -30.53 -3.23
C ALA A 202 17.17 -31.28 -2.04
N SER A 203 16.35 -30.66 -1.20
CA SER A 203 15.66 -31.30 -0.07
C SER A 203 14.64 -32.36 -0.51
N GLY A 204 14.23 -32.37 -1.79
CA GLY A 204 13.40 -33.39 -2.41
C GLY A 204 11.96 -33.47 -1.90
N GLY A 205 11.28 -34.58 -2.16
CA GLY A 205 9.86 -34.74 -1.81
C GLY A 205 8.98 -33.66 -2.46
N PRO A 206 7.93 -33.15 -1.77
CA PRO A 206 7.11 -32.03 -2.24
C PRO A 206 7.88 -30.75 -2.59
N ASN A 207 9.04 -30.53 -1.98
CA ASN A 207 9.88 -29.35 -2.25
C ASN A 207 10.49 -29.36 -3.65
N ALA A 208 10.63 -30.52 -4.29
CA ALA A 208 11.10 -30.61 -5.68
C ALA A 208 10.18 -29.84 -6.67
N THR A 209 8.95 -29.55 -6.28
CA THR A 209 7.96 -28.86 -7.13
C THR A 209 7.10 -27.83 -6.38
N ARG A 210 7.44 -27.52 -5.14
CA ARG A 210 6.80 -26.45 -4.36
C ARG A 210 6.99 -25.12 -5.08
N LEU A 211 5.97 -24.25 -5.08
CA LEU A 211 6.13 -22.90 -5.61
C LEU A 211 7.15 -22.14 -4.76
N LEU A 212 8.15 -21.55 -5.42
CA LEU A 212 9.16 -20.70 -4.83
C LEU A 212 8.97 -19.27 -5.33
N VAL A 213 8.96 -18.34 -4.40
CA VAL A 213 8.71 -16.92 -4.66
C VAL A 213 10.04 -16.18 -4.58
N LEU A 214 10.42 -15.54 -5.67
CA LEU A 214 11.69 -14.84 -5.81
C LEU A 214 11.45 -13.33 -5.85
N PRO A 215 12.06 -12.55 -4.95
CA PRO A 215 11.95 -11.09 -4.95
C PRO A 215 12.93 -10.47 -5.94
N THR A 216 12.58 -9.28 -6.40
CA THR A 216 13.52 -8.30 -6.96
C THR A 216 14.36 -7.67 -5.84
N LEU A 217 15.48 -7.02 -6.17
CA LEU A 217 16.23 -6.20 -5.23
C LEU A 217 15.29 -5.11 -4.65
N HIS A 218 15.27 -4.93 -3.32
CA HIS A 218 14.34 -4.08 -2.58
C HIS A 218 12.85 -4.45 -2.76
N THR A 219 12.52 -5.60 -3.35
CA THR A 219 11.18 -5.89 -3.90
C THR A 219 10.65 -4.77 -4.80
N SER A 220 11.57 -4.00 -5.40
CA SER A 220 11.26 -2.87 -6.26
C SER A 220 10.65 -3.34 -7.58
N PRO A 221 9.55 -2.69 -8.05
CA PRO A 221 8.98 -2.93 -9.38
C PRO A 221 9.68 -2.15 -10.50
N ASP A 222 10.84 -1.54 -10.24
CA ASP A 222 11.58 -0.75 -11.23
C ASP A 222 12.14 -1.61 -12.36
N GLN A 223 12.16 -1.07 -13.59
CA GLN A 223 12.50 -1.84 -14.77
C GLN A 223 13.84 -2.59 -14.66
N PRO A 224 14.95 -1.99 -14.19
CA PRO A 224 16.21 -2.74 -14.06
C PRO A 224 16.08 -3.96 -13.14
N ARG A 225 15.37 -3.83 -12.02
CA ARG A 225 15.16 -4.91 -11.04
C ARG A 225 14.27 -6.02 -11.59
N VAL A 226 13.26 -5.61 -12.35
CA VAL A 226 12.37 -6.52 -13.07
C VAL A 226 13.14 -7.33 -14.13
N ASP A 227 14.04 -6.68 -14.89
CA ASP A 227 14.86 -7.33 -15.92
C ASP A 227 15.85 -8.32 -15.30
N GLU A 228 16.50 -7.94 -14.18
CA GLU A 228 17.44 -8.78 -13.42
C GLU A 228 16.76 -10.09 -12.94
N LEU A 229 15.59 -9.98 -12.32
CA LEU A 229 14.84 -11.17 -11.86
C LEU A 229 14.34 -12.01 -13.04
N THR A 230 13.91 -11.37 -14.14
CA THR A 230 13.51 -12.09 -15.37
C THR A 230 14.65 -12.96 -15.89
N ALA A 231 15.89 -12.42 -15.91
CA ALA A 231 17.08 -13.18 -16.30
C ALA A 231 17.34 -14.37 -15.36
N THR A 232 17.21 -14.17 -14.04
CA THR A 232 17.38 -15.22 -13.02
C THR A 232 16.34 -16.34 -13.22
N VAL A 233 15.06 -16.01 -13.34
CA VAL A 233 13.98 -17.00 -13.52
C VAL A 233 14.17 -17.78 -14.83
N THR A 234 14.57 -17.09 -15.90
CA THR A 234 14.84 -17.71 -17.19
C THR A 234 16.02 -18.69 -17.12
N ALA A 235 17.10 -18.30 -16.44
CA ALA A 235 18.29 -19.16 -16.27
C ALA A 235 17.99 -20.40 -15.43
N LEU A 236 17.15 -20.30 -14.41
CA LEU A 236 16.73 -21.43 -13.56
C LEU A 236 15.81 -22.40 -14.30
N GLY A 237 15.02 -21.94 -15.25
CA GLY A 237 14.16 -22.77 -16.12
C GLY A 237 13.12 -23.62 -15.37
N ASP A 238 12.76 -23.25 -14.14
CA ASP A 238 11.81 -23.98 -13.29
C ASP A 238 10.39 -23.39 -13.44
N PRO A 239 9.40 -24.16 -13.90
CA PRO A 239 8.04 -23.68 -14.09
C PRO A 239 7.27 -23.41 -12.78
N ASN A 240 7.86 -23.73 -11.63
CA ASN A 240 7.28 -23.52 -10.30
C ASN A 240 7.87 -22.29 -9.58
N LEU A 241 8.33 -21.30 -10.33
CA LEU A 241 8.80 -20.02 -9.81
C LEU A 241 7.69 -18.95 -9.92
N VAL A 242 7.69 -18.04 -8.97
CA VAL A 242 6.78 -16.91 -8.85
C VAL A 242 7.63 -15.67 -8.58
N ALA A 243 7.37 -14.57 -9.25
CA ALA A 243 8.01 -13.28 -8.96
C ALA A 243 7.25 -12.54 -7.85
N THR A 244 7.96 -11.81 -6.99
CA THR A 244 7.34 -10.89 -6.02
C THR A 244 7.98 -9.51 -6.04
N VAL A 245 7.11 -8.52 -5.92
CA VAL A 245 7.44 -7.11 -5.67
C VAL A 245 6.52 -6.57 -4.60
N HIS A 246 6.86 -5.42 -3.99
CA HIS A 246 6.00 -4.71 -3.04
C HIS A 246 5.48 -3.42 -3.65
N PHE A 247 4.32 -2.95 -3.18
CA PHE A 247 3.72 -1.74 -3.71
C PHE A 247 2.96 -0.96 -2.61
N TYR A 248 3.52 0.19 -2.23
CA TYR A 248 2.92 1.07 -1.23
C TYR A 248 2.39 2.39 -1.80
N GLY A 249 2.06 2.41 -3.11
CA GLY A 249 1.55 3.56 -3.81
C GLY A 249 2.64 4.56 -4.24
N PHE A 250 2.23 5.58 -5.00
CA PHE A 250 3.08 6.71 -5.33
C PHE A 250 3.54 7.40 -4.04
N TRP A 251 4.85 7.37 -3.77
CA TRP A 251 5.39 7.78 -2.48
C TRP A 251 4.89 9.14 -1.98
N PRO A 252 4.86 10.22 -2.81
CA PRO A 252 4.39 11.52 -2.32
C PRO A 252 2.92 11.51 -1.85
N PHE A 253 2.05 10.76 -2.52
CA PHE A 253 0.68 10.55 -2.08
C PHE A 253 0.63 9.66 -0.84
N SER A 254 1.36 8.55 -0.87
CA SER A 254 1.30 7.51 0.16
C SER A 254 1.68 8.02 1.56
N VAL A 255 2.50 9.07 1.64
CA VAL A 255 2.92 9.70 2.91
C VAL A 255 2.37 11.12 3.08
N ASN A 256 1.58 11.63 2.14
CA ASN A 256 1.06 12.99 2.11
C ASN A 256 2.18 14.03 2.22
N ILE A 257 2.98 14.13 1.14
CA ILE A 257 4.04 15.13 0.97
C ILE A 257 3.93 15.77 -0.42
N ALA A 258 4.62 16.88 -0.62
CA ALA A 258 4.72 17.60 -1.89
C ALA A 258 3.37 18.02 -2.50
N GLY A 259 2.32 18.15 -1.66
CA GLY A 259 0.99 18.57 -2.09
C GLY A 259 0.12 17.45 -2.68
N PHE A 260 0.62 16.20 -2.73
CA PHE A 260 -0.14 15.06 -3.21
C PHE A 260 -1.09 14.53 -2.13
N THR A 261 -2.23 15.19 -1.98
CA THR A 261 -3.26 14.83 -1.00
C THR A 261 -4.40 14.00 -1.60
N ARG A 262 -4.48 13.91 -2.95
CA ARG A 262 -5.60 13.28 -3.65
C ARG A 262 -5.13 12.13 -4.53
N PHE A 263 -5.98 11.08 -4.62
CA PHE A 263 -5.83 10.01 -5.61
C PHE A 263 -6.27 10.54 -6.98
N ASP A 264 -5.40 11.30 -7.62
CA ASP A 264 -5.60 11.95 -8.92
C ASP A 264 -5.04 11.09 -10.08
N ALA A 265 -5.04 11.67 -11.28
CA ALA A 265 -4.54 11.00 -12.48
C ALA A 265 -3.04 10.67 -12.40
N THR A 266 -2.23 11.46 -11.67
CA THR A 266 -0.79 11.21 -11.48
C THR A 266 -0.58 9.98 -10.61
N VAL A 267 -1.26 9.91 -9.47
CA VAL A 267 -1.18 8.78 -8.54
C VAL A 267 -1.74 7.50 -9.18
N GLN A 268 -2.83 7.63 -9.94
CA GLN A 268 -3.40 6.51 -10.68
C GLN A 268 -2.46 6.00 -11.77
N LYS A 269 -1.80 6.91 -12.49
CA LYS A 269 -0.84 6.56 -13.54
C LYS A 269 0.37 5.81 -13.00
N ASP A 270 0.93 6.22 -11.87
CA ASP A 270 2.04 5.50 -11.21
C ASP A 270 1.66 4.04 -10.94
N LEU A 271 0.47 3.81 -10.36
CA LEU A 271 -0.04 2.46 -10.11
C LEU A 271 -0.17 1.66 -11.42
N THR A 272 -0.77 2.23 -12.46
CA THR A 272 -0.97 1.52 -13.72
C THR A 272 0.36 1.22 -14.41
N ASP A 273 1.29 2.17 -14.45
CA ASP A 273 2.61 1.97 -15.07
C ASP A 273 3.39 0.83 -14.40
N ILE A 274 3.32 0.75 -13.06
CA ILE A 274 3.99 -0.31 -12.29
C ILE A 274 3.35 -1.66 -12.55
N PHE A 275 2.03 -1.76 -12.46
CA PHE A 275 1.32 -3.03 -12.66
C PHE A 275 1.43 -3.52 -14.10
N ASP A 276 1.39 -2.63 -15.10
CA ASP A 276 1.61 -2.96 -16.51
C ASP A 276 3.04 -3.46 -16.74
N ARG A 277 4.05 -2.82 -16.15
CA ARG A 277 5.45 -3.25 -16.22
C ARG A 277 5.62 -4.66 -15.71
N VAL A 278 5.13 -4.92 -14.50
CA VAL A 278 5.23 -6.22 -13.84
C VAL A 278 4.44 -7.30 -14.61
N HIS A 279 3.24 -6.96 -15.09
CA HIS A 279 2.45 -7.86 -15.95
C HIS A 279 3.20 -8.21 -17.24
N ASN A 280 3.70 -7.21 -17.95
CA ASN A 280 4.37 -7.41 -19.24
C ASN A 280 5.68 -8.20 -19.12
N ALA A 281 6.42 -7.97 -18.04
CA ALA A 281 7.67 -8.70 -17.79
C ALA A 281 7.43 -10.15 -17.36
N TYR A 282 6.44 -10.40 -16.53
CA TYR A 282 6.25 -11.69 -15.87
C TYR A 282 4.99 -12.41 -16.33
N VAL A 283 3.79 -11.91 -16.02
CA VAL A 283 2.52 -12.63 -16.26
C VAL A 283 2.32 -12.95 -17.73
N ALA A 284 2.59 -12.00 -18.63
CA ALA A 284 2.51 -12.18 -20.07
C ALA A 284 3.50 -13.24 -20.60
N ASN A 285 4.57 -13.52 -19.86
CA ASN A 285 5.59 -14.50 -20.17
C ASN A 285 5.45 -15.80 -19.36
N GLY A 286 4.31 -16.01 -18.69
CA GLY A 286 4.01 -17.24 -17.95
C GLY A 286 4.68 -17.33 -16.57
N ILE A 287 5.25 -16.26 -16.04
CA ILE A 287 5.77 -16.17 -14.68
C ILE A 287 4.70 -15.52 -13.80
N PRO A 288 4.09 -16.24 -12.85
CA PRO A 288 3.08 -15.65 -11.96
C PRO A 288 3.69 -14.58 -11.04
N VAL A 289 2.85 -13.62 -10.61
CA VAL A 289 3.29 -12.52 -9.74
C VAL A 289 2.42 -12.43 -8.48
N ILE A 290 3.10 -12.21 -7.37
CA ILE A 290 2.49 -11.81 -6.10
C ILE A 290 3.04 -10.42 -5.72
N ILE A 291 2.16 -9.43 -5.48
CA ILE A 291 2.51 -8.26 -4.68
C ILE A 291 2.51 -8.73 -3.22
N GLY A 292 3.71 -9.04 -2.69
CA GLY A 292 3.89 -9.66 -1.36
C GLY A 292 3.42 -8.76 -0.23
N GLU A 293 3.53 -7.46 -0.43
CA GLU A 293 2.99 -6.45 0.47
C GLU A 293 2.40 -5.29 -0.33
N TYR A 294 1.23 -4.80 0.10
CA TYR A 294 0.66 -3.56 -0.41
C TYR A 294 -0.08 -2.81 0.69
N GLY A 295 -0.10 -1.49 0.56
CA GLY A 295 -0.73 -0.57 1.50
C GLY A 295 -0.46 0.88 1.12
N LEU A 296 -0.46 1.75 2.12
CA LEU A 296 0.05 3.13 2.04
C LEU A 296 1.11 3.30 3.13
N LEU A 297 2.30 3.80 2.79
CA LEU A 297 3.41 3.96 3.73
C LEU A 297 3.06 4.82 4.94
N GLY A 298 2.22 5.84 4.73
CA GLY A 298 1.77 6.72 5.80
C GLY A 298 1.00 6.00 6.92
N PHE A 299 0.49 4.81 6.67
CA PHE A 299 -0.21 4.02 7.68
C PHE A 299 0.69 3.62 8.86
N ASP A 300 1.99 3.50 8.66
CA ASP A 300 2.94 3.26 9.76
C ASP A 300 2.98 4.43 10.77
N ARG A 301 2.49 5.60 10.38
CA ARG A 301 2.42 6.78 11.23
C ARG A 301 1.01 6.99 11.78
N SER A 302 0.02 6.97 10.89
CA SER A 302 -1.38 7.13 11.23
C SER A 302 -2.27 6.66 10.09
N LEU A 303 -3.36 5.96 10.38
CA LEU A 303 -4.38 5.60 9.39
C LEU A 303 -5.08 6.85 8.79
N ASN A 304 -4.85 8.03 9.36
CA ASN A 304 -5.45 9.29 8.93
C ASN A 304 -4.48 10.21 8.14
N VAL A 305 -3.28 9.72 7.77
CA VAL A 305 -2.34 10.48 6.92
C VAL A 305 -2.97 10.81 5.56
N ILE A 306 -3.74 9.89 5.01
CA ILE A 306 -4.51 10.10 3.79
C ILE A 306 -5.99 10.21 4.16
N GLU A 307 -6.67 11.19 3.58
CA GLU A 307 -8.10 11.44 3.77
C GLU A 307 -8.92 10.19 3.37
N GLN A 308 -10.05 9.97 4.06
CA GLN A 308 -10.82 8.73 3.94
C GLN A 308 -11.28 8.42 2.52
N GLY A 309 -11.89 9.38 1.83
CA GLY A 309 -12.35 9.18 0.47
C GLY A 309 -11.19 8.89 -0.49
N GLU A 310 -10.04 9.50 -0.27
CA GLU A 310 -8.85 9.29 -1.09
C GLU A 310 -8.26 7.90 -0.90
N LYS A 311 -8.22 7.39 0.36
CA LYS A 311 -7.85 5.99 0.65
C LYS A 311 -8.79 5.02 -0.08
N LEU A 312 -10.10 5.23 0.05
CA LEU A 312 -11.09 4.34 -0.55
C LEU A 312 -10.97 4.28 -2.07
N LYS A 313 -10.71 5.42 -2.74
CA LYS A 313 -10.45 5.48 -4.19
C LYS A 313 -9.20 4.69 -4.58
N PHE A 314 -8.11 4.87 -3.85
CA PHE A 314 -6.85 4.17 -4.10
C PHE A 314 -7.03 2.64 -4.02
N PHE A 315 -7.59 2.13 -2.93
CA PHE A 315 -7.75 0.69 -2.74
C PHE A 315 -8.81 0.07 -3.65
N GLU A 316 -9.86 0.82 -4.00
CA GLU A 316 -10.82 0.39 -5.03
C GLU A 316 -10.12 0.15 -6.37
N PHE A 317 -9.34 1.13 -6.79
CA PHE A 317 -8.65 1.08 -8.08
C PHE A 317 -7.54 0.02 -8.09
N LEU A 318 -6.75 -0.06 -7.02
CA LEU A 318 -5.69 -1.06 -6.88
C LEU A 318 -6.23 -2.48 -7.03
N GLY A 319 -7.26 -2.85 -6.27
CA GLY A 319 -7.82 -4.19 -6.33
C GLY A 319 -8.45 -4.52 -7.69
N TYR A 320 -9.09 -3.52 -8.34
CA TYR A 320 -9.57 -3.68 -9.71
C TYR A 320 -8.43 -3.91 -10.69
N TYR A 321 -7.39 -3.07 -10.66
CA TYR A 321 -6.32 -3.12 -11.65
C TYR A 321 -5.45 -4.37 -11.49
N ALA A 322 -5.18 -4.78 -10.25
CA ALA A 322 -4.51 -6.05 -9.95
C ALA A 322 -5.22 -7.25 -10.60
N ARG A 323 -6.56 -7.30 -10.51
CA ARG A 323 -7.35 -8.35 -11.18
C ARG A 323 -7.23 -8.30 -12.70
N GLN A 324 -7.23 -7.10 -13.31
CA GLN A 324 -7.05 -6.96 -14.76
C GLN A 324 -5.69 -7.50 -15.20
N GLN A 325 -4.66 -7.29 -14.40
CA GLN A 325 -3.29 -7.72 -14.66
C GLN A 325 -3.00 -9.15 -14.19
N ARG A 326 -3.98 -9.86 -13.59
CA ARG A 326 -3.84 -11.20 -13.01
C ARG A 326 -2.69 -11.29 -12.00
N ILE A 327 -2.58 -10.28 -11.16
CA ILE A 327 -1.58 -10.15 -10.10
C ILE A 327 -2.28 -10.41 -8.77
N THR A 328 -1.76 -11.35 -7.98
CA THR A 328 -2.23 -11.59 -6.61
C THR A 328 -1.62 -10.57 -5.67
N THR A 329 -2.41 -10.06 -4.73
CA THR A 329 -1.99 -9.04 -3.76
C THR A 329 -2.20 -9.51 -2.33
N MET A 330 -1.23 -9.21 -1.43
CA MET A 330 -1.27 -9.57 -0.02
C MET A 330 -1.22 -8.30 0.84
N TRP A 331 -2.35 -7.94 1.45
CA TRP A 331 -2.48 -6.72 2.24
C TRP A 331 -1.56 -6.74 3.45
N TRP A 332 -0.70 -5.71 3.58
CA TRP A 332 0.15 -5.56 4.76
C TRP A 332 -0.68 -5.11 5.96
N ASP A 333 -0.63 -5.88 7.02
CA ASP A 333 -1.30 -5.59 8.28
C ASP A 333 -0.39 -5.94 9.46
N ASN A 334 0.16 -4.93 10.08
CA ASN A 334 1.03 -5.03 11.26
C ASN A 334 0.25 -5.05 12.61
N GLY A 335 -1.08 -5.24 12.56
CA GLY A 335 -1.98 -5.20 13.73
C GLY A 335 -2.84 -3.94 13.80
N GLN A 336 -2.58 -2.96 12.94
CA GLN A 336 -3.32 -1.69 12.94
C GLN A 336 -4.66 -1.76 12.19
N HIS A 337 -4.86 -2.72 11.30
CA HIS A 337 -6.09 -2.87 10.52
C HIS A 337 -7.05 -3.89 11.14
N LEU A 338 -6.68 -5.16 11.22
CA LEU A 338 -7.44 -6.19 11.90
C LEU A 338 -6.90 -6.38 13.32
N ASN A 339 -7.68 -5.99 14.32
CA ASN A 339 -7.28 -6.16 15.72
C ASN A 339 -7.05 -7.64 16.02
N ARG A 340 -5.88 -7.97 16.56
CA ARG A 340 -5.41 -9.34 16.77
C ARG A 340 -6.17 -10.11 17.86
N THR A 341 -6.96 -9.40 18.70
CA THR A 341 -7.70 -9.98 19.83
C THR A 341 -9.21 -9.94 19.61
N THR A 342 -9.73 -8.79 19.17
CA THR A 342 -11.17 -8.61 18.96
C THR A 342 -11.63 -9.04 17.58
N PHE A 343 -10.69 -9.18 16.62
CA PHE A 343 -10.93 -9.48 15.21
C PHE A 343 -11.82 -8.48 14.49
N GLN A 344 -11.86 -7.25 15.01
CA GLN A 344 -12.58 -6.14 14.42
C GLN A 344 -11.64 -5.28 13.58
N TRP A 345 -12.16 -4.74 12.47
CA TRP A 345 -11.44 -3.79 11.65
C TRP A 345 -11.42 -2.40 12.29
N SER A 346 -10.27 -1.76 12.35
CA SER A 346 -10.12 -0.38 12.81
C SER A 346 -10.81 0.61 11.87
N ASP A 347 -10.79 0.31 10.56
CA ASP A 347 -11.52 1.03 9.52
C ASP A 347 -12.41 0.05 8.73
N PRO A 348 -13.67 -0.16 9.17
CA PRO A 348 -14.57 -1.10 8.52
C PRO A 348 -14.93 -0.70 7.07
N ASP A 349 -14.94 0.60 6.75
CA ASP A 349 -15.25 1.09 5.40
C ASP A 349 -14.10 0.78 4.44
N LEU A 350 -12.85 0.97 4.88
CA LEU A 350 -11.67 0.57 4.13
C LEU A 350 -11.64 -0.95 3.89
N ALA A 351 -11.86 -1.73 4.93
CA ALA A 351 -11.92 -3.19 4.82
C ALA A 351 -13.02 -3.65 3.84
N ALA A 352 -14.20 -3.05 3.90
CA ALA A 352 -15.30 -3.34 2.99
C ALA A 352 -14.93 -2.96 1.53
N GLN A 353 -14.29 -1.81 1.33
CA GLN A 353 -13.85 -1.35 0.01
C GLN A 353 -12.80 -2.29 -0.60
N ILE A 354 -11.77 -2.66 0.18
CA ILE A 354 -10.74 -3.62 -0.24
C ILE A 354 -11.40 -4.95 -0.61
N LYS A 355 -12.27 -5.49 0.24
CA LYS A 355 -12.96 -6.77 0.00
C LYS A 355 -13.85 -6.71 -1.25
N SER A 356 -14.57 -5.62 -1.47
CA SER A 356 -15.38 -5.43 -2.68
C SER A 356 -14.52 -5.42 -3.94
N SER A 357 -13.36 -4.74 -3.89
CA SER A 357 -12.46 -4.61 -5.04
C SER A 357 -11.91 -5.94 -5.57
N TRP A 358 -11.93 -6.99 -4.76
CA TRP A 358 -11.50 -8.34 -5.18
C TRP A 358 -12.41 -8.97 -6.25
N CYS A 359 -13.65 -8.53 -6.32
CA CYS A 359 -14.66 -9.15 -7.20
C CYS A 359 -15.35 -8.16 -8.13
N VAL A 360 -15.58 -6.91 -7.67
CA VAL A 360 -16.38 -5.92 -8.38
C VAL A 360 -15.80 -4.53 -8.22
N ARG A 361 -16.01 -3.66 -9.23
CA ARG A 361 -15.77 -2.23 -9.10
C ARG A 361 -16.87 -1.59 -8.26
N SER A 362 -16.49 -0.81 -7.25
CA SER A 362 -17.41 0.07 -6.53
C SER A 362 -17.45 1.45 -7.18
N ALA A 363 -18.60 2.10 -7.16
CA ALA A 363 -18.67 3.52 -7.47
C ALA A 363 -17.95 4.34 -6.39
N THR A 364 -17.29 5.41 -6.80
CA THR A 364 -16.63 6.39 -5.94
C THR A 364 -17.07 7.80 -6.32
N ALA A 365 -16.55 8.82 -5.65
CA ALA A 365 -16.80 10.21 -6.01
C ALA A 365 -15.49 11.03 -5.97
N ALA A 366 -15.52 12.21 -6.57
CA ALA A 366 -14.39 13.15 -6.54
C ALA A 366 -13.96 13.49 -5.11
N THR A 367 -14.93 13.53 -4.17
CA THR A 367 -14.72 13.70 -2.73
C THR A 367 -15.85 13.01 -1.96
N ASP A 368 -15.62 12.70 -0.72
CA ASP A 368 -16.62 12.27 0.26
C ASP A 368 -17.02 13.41 1.23
N LEU A 369 -16.42 14.61 1.07
CA LEU A 369 -16.62 15.78 1.91
C LEU A 369 -17.59 16.77 1.23
N VAL A 370 -18.65 17.15 1.95
CA VAL A 370 -19.63 18.15 1.52
C VAL A 370 -19.65 19.25 2.57
N PHE A 371 -18.96 20.36 2.29
CA PHE A 371 -18.83 21.48 3.22
C PHE A 371 -20.00 22.46 3.11
N VAL A 372 -20.52 22.89 4.26
CA VAL A 372 -21.60 23.87 4.38
C VAL A 372 -21.14 24.95 5.35
N GLY A 373 -20.89 26.16 4.85
CA GLY A 373 -20.48 27.29 5.68
C GLY A 373 -21.55 27.66 6.73
N LYS A 374 -21.13 27.83 8.00
CA LYS A 374 -22.04 28.25 9.08
C LYS A 374 -22.36 29.74 9.01
N SER A 375 -21.36 30.55 8.66
CA SER A 375 -21.48 32.02 8.59
C SER A 375 -22.05 32.50 7.26
N ALA A 376 -22.34 31.61 6.30
CA ALA A 376 -22.89 31.93 5.00
C ALA A 376 -24.17 31.12 4.72
N PRO A 377 -25.10 31.63 3.90
CA PRO A 377 -26.24 30.85 3.44
C PRO A 377 -25.76 29.56 2.75
N ALA A 378 -26.42 28.43 3.03
CA ALA A 378 -26.18 27.20 2.34
C ALA A 378 -26.34 27.39 0.82
N ALA A 379 -25.44 26.83 0.03
CA ALA A 379 -25.49 26.82 -1.41
C ALA A 379 -25.59 25.37 -1.92
N ASP A 380 -26.04 25.19 -3.15
CA ASP A 380 -26.03 23.89 -3.81
C ASP A 380 -24.58 23.36 -3.90
N GLN A 381 -24.40 22.09 -3.56
CA GLN A 381 -23.10 21.42 -3.65
C GLN A 381 -23.18 20.28 -4.67
N THR A 382 -22.30 20.32 -5.67
CA THR A 382 -22.25 19.29 -6.72
C THR A 382 -20.95 18.49 -6.60
N VAL A 383 -21.08 17.18 -6.61
CA VAL A 383 -19.97 16.22 -6.56
C VAL A 383 -20.03 15.31 -7.79
N THR A 384 -18.91 15.17 -8.48
CA THR A 384 -18.80 14.23 -9.61
C THR A 384 -18.67 12.80 -9.07
N LEU A 385 -19.53 11.90 -9.54
CA LEU A 385 -19.44 10.46 -9.27
C LEU A 385 -18.56 9.78 -10.31
N ASN A 386 -17.72 8.87 -9.86
CA ASN A 386 -17.10 7.86 -10.72
C ASN A 386 -17.90 6.57 -10.58
N LEU A 387 -18.85 6.36 -11.47
CA LEU A 387 -19.82 5.27 -11.36
C LEU A 387 -19.21 3.88 -11.61
N ASN A 388 -18.09 3.77 -12.32
CA ASN A 388 -17.45 2.49 -12.64
C ASN A 388 -18.43 1.45 -13.24
N GLY A 389 -19.43 1.93 -14.00
CA GLY A 389 -20.48 1.12 -14.61
C GLY A 389 -21.60 0.69 -13.65
N ALA A 390 -21.61 1.16 -12.40
CA ALA A 390 -22.70 0.97 -11.45
C ALA A 390 -23.81 2.03 -11.65
N LYS A 391 -24.98 1.78 -11.08
CA LYS A 391 -26.13 2.71 -11.08
C LYS A 391 -26.49 3.08 -9.65
N LEU A 392 -26.68 4.37 -9.40
CA LEU A 392 -27.17 4.85 -8.11
C LEU A 392 -28.59 4.34 -7.87
N THR A 393 -28.82 3.63 -6.78
CA THR A 393 -30.13 3.10 -6.39
C THR A 393 -30.84 3.99 -5.37
N GLY A 394 -30.10 4.82 -4.65
CA GLY A 394 -30.63 5.81 -3.72
C GLY A 394 -29.56 6.31 -2.74
N ILE A 395 -29.88 7.43 -2.08
CA ILE A 395 -29.07 8.01 -1.01
C ILE A 395 -29.85 7.91 0.29
N PHE A 396 -29.18 7.59 1.38
CA PHE A 396 -29.78 7.36 2.68
C PHE A 396 -29.03 8.17 3.75
N ASP A 397 -29.78 8.78 4.63
CA ASP A 397 -29.33 9.32 5.90
C ASP A 397 -29.71 8.28 6.97
N ASP A 398 -28.74 7.54 7.47
CA ASP A 398 -28.93 6.30 8.23
C ASP A 398 -29.89 5.33 7.47
N ARG A 399 -31.09 5.13 7.97
CA ARG A 399 -32.12 4.28 7.35
C ARG A 399 -33.13 5.03 6.50
N LYS A 400 -33.16 6.37 6.60
CA LYS A 400 -34.11 7.23 5.90
C LYS A 400 -33.62 7.48 4.47
N ARG A 401 -34.42 7.05 3.51
CA ARG A 401 -34.16 7.34 2.10
C ARG A 401 -34.40 8.80 1.78
N LEU A 402 -33.46 9.46 1.18
CA LEU A 402 -33.59 10.80 0.64
C LEU A 402 -34.45 10.78 -0.64
N VAL A 403 -35.18 11.87 -0.88
CA VAL A 403 -36.12 11.99 -2.01
C VAL A 403 -35.43 12.61 -3.21
N PRO A 404 -35.28 11.87 -4.35
CA PRO A 404 -34.76 12.44 -5.58
C PRO A 404 -35.57 13.69 -6.02
N GLY A 405 -34.86 14.67 -6.57
CA GLY A 405 -35.44 15.95 -7.00
C GLY A 405 -35.66 16.97 -5.87
N ARG A 406 -35.74 16.52 -4.62
CA ARG A 406 -35.87 17.38 -3.45
C ARG A 406 -34.61 17.43 -2.59
N ASP A 407 -34.06 16.28 -2.26
CA ASP A 407 -32.93 16.15 -1.35
C ASP A 407 -31.59 15.95 -2.11
N TYR A 408 -31.66 15.46 -3.32
CA TYR A 408 -30.55 15.39 -4.26
C TYR A 408 -31.05 15.32 -5.70
N VAL A 409 -30.20 15.73 -6.64
CA VAL A 409 -30.43 15.61 -8.10
C VAL A 409 -29.21 14.91 -8.71
N LEU A 410 -29.46 13.90 -9.54
CA LEU A 410 -28.42 13.26 -10.34
C LEU A 410 -28.64 13.56 -11.82
N SER A 411 -27.66 14.17 -12.47
CA SER A 411 -27.64 14.46 -13.90
C SER A 411 -26.34 13.93 -14.52
N GLY A 412 -26.44 12.82 -15.24
CA GLY A 412 -25.26 12.09 -15.68
C GLY A 412 -24.46 11.55 -14.49
N ASP A 413 -23.25 12.02 -14.31
CA ASP A 413 -22.39 11.72 -13.17
C ASP A 413 -22.34 12.85 -12.11
N GLN A 414 -23.07 13.95 -12.34
CA GLN A 414 -23.13 15.09 -11.41
C GLN A 414 -24.22 14.89 -10.38
N LEU A 415 -23.81 14.67 -9.13
CA LEU A 415 -24.70 14.57 -7.97
C LEU A 415 -24.74 15.91 -7.26
N THR A 416 -25.91 16.57 -7.27
CA THR A 416 -26.12 17.85 -6.59
C THR A 416 -26.97 17.67 -5.34
N PHE A 417 -26.50 18.19 -4.22
CA PHE A 417 -27.25 18.37 -2.98
C PHE A 417 -27.76 19.82 -2.93
N PRO A 418 -29.07 20.07 -3.07
CA PRO A 418 -29.62 21.42 -3.00
C PRO A 418 -29.41 22.09 -1.65
N ALA A 419 -29.23 23.42 -1.64
CA ALA A 419 -29.02 24.23 -0.44
C ALA A 419 -30.07 23.95 0.66
N ALA A 420 -31.35 23.86 0.27
CA ALA A 420 -32.41 23.55 1.20
C ALA A 420 -32.32 22.14 1.83
N ALA A 421 -31.75 21.17 1.11
CA ALA A 421 -31.47 19.84 1.64
C ALA A 421 -30.29 19.89 2.62
N LEU A 422 -29.21 20.57 2.26
CA LEU A 422 -28.03 20.75 3.11
C LEU A 422 -28.37 21.49 4.41
N ALA A 423 -29.17 22.56 4.34
CA ALA A 423 -29.64 23.28 5.52
C ALA A 423 -30.45 22.39 6.49
N ARG A 424 -31.23 21.43 5.98
CA ARG A 424 -31.91 20.44 6.83
C ARG A 424 -30.98 19.38 7.41
N LEU A 425 -29.97 18.97 6.65
CA LEU A 425 -29.01 17.93 7.06
C LEU A 425 -28.00 18.45 8.09
N THR A 426 -27.69 19.75 8.07
CA THR A 426 -26.81 20.38 9.05
C THR A 426 -27.51 20.71 10.38
N GLY A 427 -28.83 20.68 10.43
CA GLY A 427 -29.63 20.83 11.67
C GLY A 427 -29.33 22.13 12.41
N ASP A 428 -28.78 22.04 13.62
CA ASP A 428 -28.35 23.17 14.46
C ASP A 428 -27.00 23.78 14.03
N GLN A 429 -26.42 23.29 12.96
CA GLN A 429 -25.13 23.74 12.39
C GLN A 429 -23.96 23.67 13.41
N ALA A 430 -23.88 22.62 14.20
CA ALA A 430 -22.69 22.34 15.00
C ALA A 430 -21.48 22.13 14.07
N TYR A 431 -20.33 22.70 14.41
CA TYR A 431 -19.10 22.48 13.62
C TYR A 431 -18.73 20.99 13.54
N GLY A 432 -18.32 20.56 12.37
CA GLY A 432 -17.96 19.19 12.06
C GLY A 432 -19.04 18.42 11.31
N VAL A 433 -18.99 17.10 11.37
CA VAL A 433 -19.90 16.22 10.63
C VAL A 433 -21.29 16.22 11.26
N ASN A 434 -22.29 16.66 10.52
CA ASN A 434 -23.69 16.69 10.97
C ASN A 434 -24.53 15.55 10.37
N ALA A 435 -24.17 15.04 9.19
CA ALA A 435 -24.82 13.89 8.58
C ALA A 435 -23.81 13.05 7.79
N VAL A 436 -24.06 11.74 7.73
CA VAL A 436 -23.32 10.80 6.89
C VAL A 436 -24.28 10.15 5.91
N LEU A 437 -24.20 10.56 4.65
CA LEU A 437 -25.11 10.10 3.61
C LEU A 437 -24.52 8.89 2.88
N SER A 438 -25.25 7.78 2.87
CA SER A 438 -24.85 6.55 2.17
C SER A 438 -25.46 6.51 0.78
N ALA A 439 -24.67 6.77 -0.26
CA ALA A 439 -25.04 6.56 -1.65
C ALA A 439 -24.88 5.07 -1.99
N ARG A 440 -25.99 4.38 -2.26
CA ARG A 440 -26.04 2.96 -2.57
C ARG A 440 -26.17 2.74 -4.07
N PHE A 441 -25.46 1.73 -4.56
CA PHE A 441 -25.43 1.38 -5.98
C PHE A 441 -25.93 -0.04 -6.19
N ASP A 442 -26.17 -0.43 -7.43
CA ASP A 442 -26.59 -1.79 -7.81
C ASP A 442 -25.49 -2.84 -7.65
N ARG A 443 -24.24 -2.40 -7.45
CA ARG A 443 -23.08 -3.26 -7.17
C ARG A 443 -22.02 -2.51 -6.34
N GLY A 444 -21.09 -3.26 -5.75
CA GLY A 444 -20.02 -2.72 -4.92
C GLY A 444 -20.51 -2.27 -3.55
N VAL A 445 -19.66 -1.55 -2.84
CA VAL A 445 -19.99 -0.96 -1.54
C VAL A 445 -20.55 0.45 -1.69
N PRO A 446 -21.38 0.91 -0.73
CA PRO A 446 -21.86 2.29 -0.74
C PRO A 446 -20.73 3.30 -0.63
N TRP A 447 -20.88 4.45 -1.28
CA TRP A 447 -20.04 5.62 -1.03
C TRP A 447 -20.69 6.50 0.03
N LYS A 448 -19.93 6.95 1.02
CA LYS A 448 -20.44 7.79 2.11
C LYS A 448 -20.02 9.23 1.89
N PHE A 449 -20.97 10.16 1.95
CA PHE A 449 -20.70 11.59 1.99
C PHE A 449 -20.86 12.10 3.41
N ARG A 450 -19.85 12.84 3.89
CA ARG A 450 -19.89 13.54 5.19
C ARG A 450 -20.32 14.98 4.95
N VAL A 451 -21.51 15.35 5.42
CA VAL A 451 -22.00 16.74 5.39
C VAL A 451 -21.43 17.46 6.61
N ILE A 452 -20.59 18.43 6.36
CA ILE A 452 -19.72 19.08 7.35
C ILE A 452 -20.11 20.55 7.43
N THR A 453 -20.52 21.02 8.62
CA THR A 453 -20.63 22.46 8.88
C THR A 453 -19.25 23.01 9.23
N ASN A 454 -18.82 24.03 8.52
CA ASN A 454 -17.52 24.65 8.72
C ASN A 454 -17.54 26.17 8.60
N ASP A 455 -16.50 26.79 9.11
CA ASP A 455 -16.07 28.15 8.80
C ASP A 455 -14.54 28.18 8.67
N LEU A 456 -13.98 29.35 8.36
CA LEU A 456 -12.54 29.54 8.25
C LEU A 456 -11.85 29.15 9.59
N PRO A 457 -10.87 28.24 9.57
CA PRO A 457 -10.09 27.92 10.75
C PRO A 457 -9.32 29.14 11.29
N VAL A 458 -9.16 29.20 12.61
CA VAL A 458 -8.45 30.29 13.29
C VAL A 458 -7.30 29.71 14.10
N LEU A 459 -6.09 30.15 13.81
CA LEU A 459 -4.88 29.81 14.54
C LEU A 459 -4.55 30.89 15.56
N GLN A 460 -3.90 30.53 16.66
CA GLN A 460 -3.54 31.46 17.73
C GLN A 460 -2.03 31.43 17.99
N SER A 461 -1.47 32.56 18.38
CA SER A 461 -0.06 32.68 18.76
C SER A 461 0.27 31.73 19.92
N ALA A 462 1.48 31.19 19.90
CA ALA A 462 1.95 30.24 20.90
C ALA A 462 3.46 30.38 21.13
N THR A 463 3.92 29.88 22.26
CA THR A 463 5.34 29.69 22.56
C THR A 463 5.57 28.27 23.02
N GLY A 464 6.76 27.71 22.75
CA GLY A 464 7.11 26.36 23.14
C GLY A 464 8.57 26.06 22.90
N THR A 465 8.88 24.79 22.68
CA THR A 465 10.24 24.34 22.38
C THR A 465 10.24 23.52 21.09
N THR A 466 11.41 23.35 20.48
CA THR A 466 11.56 22.51 19.27
C THR A 466 11.09 21.06 19.46
N SER A 467 11.10 20.54 20.68
CA SER A 467 10.63 19.20 21.02
C SER A 467 9.15 19.12 21.44
N ALA A 468 8.47 20.27 21.66
CA ALA A 468 7.11 20.31 22.20
C ALA A 468 6.35 21.58 21.78
N PHE A 469 6.31 21.87 20.48
CA PHE A 469 5.56 23.02 19.97
C PHE A 469 4.18 22.60 19.48
N LYS A 470 3.14 23.19 20.07
CA LYS A 470 1.76 23.03 19.65
C LYS A 470 1.11 24.40 19.49
N LEU A 471 0.64 24.70 18.29
CA LEU A 471 -0.14 25.91 18.04
C LEU A 471 -1.63 25.62 18.27
N PRO A 472 -2.36 26.47 19.04
CA PRO A 472 -3.80 26.31 19.20
C PRO A 472 -4.52 26.64 17.90
N ALA A 473 -5.51 25.80 17.56
CA ALA A 473 -6.25 25.86 16.30
C ALA A 473 -7.74 25.62 16.53
N ALA A 474 -8.56 26.66 16.36
CA ALA A 474 -9.99 26.44 16.20
C ALA A 474 -10.26 25.99 14.77
N PHE A 475 -10.40 24.69 14.57
CA PHE A 475 -10.60 24.11 13.23
C PHE A 475 -11.93 24.47 12.60
N ASN A 476 -12.92 24.90 13.40
CA ASN A 476 -14.28 25.28 12.94
C ASN A 476 -14.90 24.26 11.98
N GLY A 477 -14.74 22.98 12.30
CA GLY A 477 -15.30 21.87 11.50
C GLY A 477 -14.48 21.47 10.28
N ASP A 478 -13.44 22.23 9.92
CA ASP A 478 -12.60 21.89 8.77
C ASP A 478 -11.46 20.92 9.15
N LEU A 479 -10.83 20.32 8.15
CA LEU A 479 -9.79 19.33 8.30
C LEU A 479 -8.53 19.77 7.56
N VAL A 480 -7.35 19.62 8.18
CA VAL A 480 -6.06 19.92 7.55
C VAL A 480 -5.76 18.92 6.45
N ALA A 481 -5.48 19.41 5.25
CA ALA A 481 -5.08 18.58 4.12
C ALA A 481 -3.56 18.43 4.05
N THR A 482 -2.81 19.55 4.15
CA THR A 482 -1.35 19.58 4.09
C THR A 482 -0.82 20.91 4.62
N MET A 483 0.51 21.04 4.74
CA MET A 483 1.19 22.26 5.21
C MET A 483 2.39 22.58 4.32
N GLU A 484 2.51 23.83 3.90
CA GLU A 484 3.74 24.37 3.31
C GLU A 484 4.58 25.11 4.38
N ALA A 485 5.91 25.14 4.18
CA ALA A 485 6.84 25.92 5.00
C ALA A 485 7.89 26.61 4.11
N LYS A 486 7.94 27.95 4.20
CA LYS A 486 8.83 28.80 3.37
C LYS A 486 9.48 29.91 4.20
N TYR A 487 10.75 30.20 3.88
CA TYR A 487 11.40 31.42 4.33
C TYR A 487 10.93 32.64 3.54
N ALA A 488 11.29 33.84 4.00
CA ALA A 488 10.90 35.09 3.35
C ALA A 488 11.45 35.24 1.91
N ASP A 489 12.58 34.61 1.60
CA ASP A 489 13.17 34.56 0.26
C ASP A 489 12.53 33.53 -0.67
N GLY A 490 11.53 32.79 -0.20
CA GLY A 490 10.83 31.75 -0.94
C GLY A 490 11.49 30.39 -0.89
N SER A 491 12.65 30.23 -0.30
CA SER A 491 13.28 28.93 -0.09
C SER A 491 12.47 28.08 0.91
N TYR A 492 12.64 26.76 0.83
CA TYR A 492 11.82 25.82 1.63
C TYR A 492 12.47 25.58 3.00
N ALA A 493 11.66 25.65 4.05
CA ALA A 493 12.10 25.45 5.42
C ALA A 493 11.82 24.02 5.91
N GLY A 494 12.66 23.54 6.84
CA GLY A 494 12.54 22.21 7.44
C GLY A 494 12.98 21.08 6.54
N PRO A 495 12.83 19.81 6.98
CA PRO A 495 13.31 18.63 6.26
C PRO A 495 12.63 18.46 4.90
N GLN A 496 13.28 17.68 4.02
CA GLN A 496 12.83 17.48 2.63
C GLN A 496 12.72 18.83 1.88
N ASN A 497 13.83 19.54 1.85
CA ASN A 497 13.94 20.90 1.30
C ASN A 497 13.82 21.00 -0.23
N TRP A 498 13.54 19.87 -0.93
CA TRP A 498 13.21 19.82 -2.34
C TRP A 498 11.74 20.23 -2.63
N THR A 499 10.90 20.35 -1.57
CA THR A 499 9.50 20.78 -1.67
C THR A 499 9.13 21.71 -0.50
N SER A 500 8.20 22.64 -0.76
CA SER A 500 7.60 23.46 0.31
C SER A 500 6.63 22.66 1.18
N TYR A 501 5.93 21.66 0.61
CA TYR A 501 4.95 20.86 1.32
C TYR A 501 5.62 19.81 2.20
N LYS A 502 5.22 19.79 3.45
CA LYS A 502 5.83 18.97 4.50
C LYS A 502 5.05 17.67 4.71
N GLU A 503 5.78 16.63 5.11
CA GLU A 503 5.22 15.29 5.33
C GLU A 503 4.30 15.26 6.56
N PHE A 504 3.06 14.83 6.33
CA PHE A 504 2.04 14.70 7.36
C PHE A 504 2.44 13.63 8.40
N ALA A 505 2.13 13.86 9.67
CA ALA A 505 2.44 13.02 10.83
C ALA A 505 3.95 12.84 11.14
N ILE A 506 4.85 13.32 10.27
CA ILE A 506 6.30 13.37 10.52
C ILE A 506 6.74 14.77 10.97
N THR A 507 6.32 15.81 10.26
CA THR A 507 6.73 17.19 10.51
C THR A 507 5.65 18.01 11.20
N PHE A 508 4.40 17.69 10.97
CA PHE A 508 3.24 18.31 11.62
C PHE A 508 2.11 17.30 11.78
N SER A 509 1.27 17.50 12.79
CA SER A 509 0.12 16.64 13.05
C SER A 509 -1.02 17.43 13.71
N PRO A 510 -2.23 17.48 13.11
CA PRO A 510 -3.41 18.05 13.76
C PRO A 510 -3.95 17.09 14.83
N ASP A 511 -4.36 17.67 15.97
CA ASP A 511 -5.11 17.01 17.03
C ASP A 511 -6.45 17.74 17.17
N TYR A 512 -7.48 17.20 16.53
CA TYR A 512 -8.82 17.82 16.49
C TYR A 512 -9.49 17.78 17.86
N ALA A 513 -9.19 16.80 18.71
CA ALA A 513 -9.77 16.69 20.05
C ALA A 513 -9.17 17.73 21.00
N ALA A 514 -7.86 17.98 20.88
CA ALA A 514 -7.15 18.97 21.67
C ALA A 514 -7.23 20.39 21.08
N ASN A 515 -7.76 20.56 19.86
CA ASN A 515 -7.76 21.81 19.12
C ASN A 515 -6.33 22.40 18.97
N THR A 516 -5.39 21.59 18.52
CA THR A 516 -4.00 21.99 18.29
C THR A 516 -3.44 21.40 17.00
N ILE A 517 -2.39 22.03 16.46
CA ILE A 517 -1.51 21.41 15.47
C ILE A 517 -0.11 21.34 16.09
N ALA A 518 0.45 20.15 16.19
CA ALA A 518 1.82 19.97 16.63
C ALA A 518 2.78 20.18 15.45
N LEU A 519 3.86 20.93 15.66
CA LEU A 519 5.08 20.85 14.85
C LEU A 519 6.05 19.97 15.61
N THR A 520 6.57 18.95 14.96
CA THR A 520 7.41 17.94 15.62
C THR A 520 8.86 18.42 15.77
N ASP A 521 9.65 17.73 16.59
CA ASP A 521 11.10 17.93 16.66
C ASP A 521 11.75 17.73 15.28
N THR A 522 11.30 16.75 14.51
CA THR A 522 11.76 16.51 13.14
C THR A 522 11.62 17.74 12.25
N PHE A 523 10.51 18.49 12.34
CA PHE A 523 10.35 19.72 11.57
C PHE A 523 11.46 20.71 11.87
N PHE A 524 11.82 20.87 13.15
CA PHE A 524 12.80 21.86 13.59
C PHE A 524 14.27 21.45 13.37
N THR A 525 14.56 20.19 13.03
CA THR A 525 15.96 19.75 12.80
C THR A 525 16.67 20.55 11.70
N GLU A 526 15.93 20.98 10.68
CA GLU A 526 16.46 21.69 9.51
C GLU A 526 15.87 23.11 9.35
N VAL A 527 15.24 23.66 10.40
CA VAL A 527 14.83 25.07 10.43
C VAL A 527 15.99 25.92 10.98
N ALA A 528 16.34 26.97 10.25
CA ALA A 528 17.42 27.89 10.68
C ALA A 528 17.04 28.68 11.95
N ASP A 529 18.06 28.97 12.80
CA ASP A 529 17.87 29.81 13.97
C ASP A 529 17.58 31.25 13.56
N ASP A 530 16.71 31.90 14.33
CA ASP A 530 16.33 33.32 14.21
C ASP A 530 15.79 33.72 12.82
N ALA A 531 15.41 32.73 11.98
CA ALA A 531 14.82 32.95 10.68
C ALA A 531 13.31 32.65 10.72
N PRO A 532 12.43 33.64 10.50
CA PRO A 532 10.99 33.40 10.44
C PRO A 532 10.61 32.52 9.26
N VAL A 533 9.77 31.54 9.54
CA VAL A 533 9.18 30.61 8.54
C VAL A 533 7.70 30.87 8.45
N THR A 534 7.20 31.14 7.25
CA THR A 534 5.77 31.19 6.96
C THR A 534 5.27 29.77 6.69
N LEU A 535 4.37 29.30 7.54
CA LEU A 535 3.59 28.08 7.33
C LEU A 535 2.29 28.45 6.63
N THR A 536 1.90 27.67 5.61
CA THR A 536 0.57 27.78 4.98
C THR A 536 -0.14 26.45 5.18
N PHE A 537 -1.15 26.43 6.04
CA PHE A 537 -2.01 25.28 6.22
C PHE A 537 -3.10 25.31 5.17
N HIS A 538 -3.22 24.21 4.43
CA HIS A 538 -4.29 23.97 3.46
C HIS A 538 -5.33 23.06 4.09
N PHE A 539 -6.59 23.40 3.90
CA PHE A 539 -7.72 22.66 4.47
C PHE A 539 -8.55 22.00 3.36
N TRP A 540 -9.27 20.96 3.73
CA TRP A 540 -10.07 20.20 2.76
C TRP A 540 -11.26 20.97 2.18
N SER A 541 -11.77 22.00 2.86
CA SER A 541 -12.76 22.94 2.31
C SER A 541 -12.21 23.80 1.15
N GLY A 542 -10.89 23.83 0.98
CA GLY A 542 -10.18 24.74 0.10
C GLY A 542 -9.68 26.02 0.79
N ALA A 543 -9.96 26.20 2.08
CA ALA A 543 -9.41 27.30 2.86
C ALA A 543 -7.90 27.18 3.04
N THR A 544 -7.22 28.32 3.17
CA THR A 544 -5.81 28.41 3.56
C THR A 544 -5.63 29.37 4.71
N VAL A 545 -4.78 29.05 5.67
CA VAL A 545 -4.45 29.90 6.82
C VAL A 545 -2.94 29.96 6.97
N GLN A 546 -2.39 31.16 7.09
CA GLN A 546 -0.97 31.39 7.31
C GLN A 546 -0.66 31.50 8.81
N TYR A 547 0.56 31.10 9.16
CA TYR A 547 1.13 31.18 10.50
C TYR A 547 2.63 31.38 10.40
N THR A 548 3.20 32.24 11.21
CA THR A 548 4.65 32.45 11.23
C THR A 548 5.26 31.77 12.45
N VAL A 549 6.32 31.01 12.25
CA VAL A 549 7.08 30.37 13.32
C VAL A 549 8.54 30.75 13.22
N ALA A 550 9.17 31.01 14.35
CA ALA A 550 10.62 31.24 14.46
C ALA A 550 11.17 30.45 15.65
N ARG A 551 12.36 29.86 15.47
CA ARG A 551 13.11 29.28 16.59
C ARG A 551 14.34 30.11 16.94
N SER A 552 14.72 30.09 18.21
CA SER A 552 16.00 30.60 18.68
C SER A 552 16.57 29.58 19.66
N GLY A 553 17.60 28.86 19.23
CA GLY A 553 18.05 27.64 19.91
C GLY A 553 16.93 26.63 20.06
N GLY A 554 16.62 26.24 21.30
CA GLY A 554 15.52 25.32 21.62
C GLY A 554 14.16 25.99 21.82
N ALA A 555 14.09 27.34 21.86
CA ALA A 555 12.84 28.06 22.05
C ALA A 555 12.14 28.30 20.70
N VAL A 556 10.81 28.24 20.69
CA VAL A 556 9.97 28.47 19.50
C VAL A 556 8.90 29.50 19.83
N THR A 557 8.74 30.48 18.93
CA THR A 557 7.66 31.47 18.96
C THR A 557 6.83 31.34 17.69
N GLY A 558 5.51 31.31 17.83
CA GLY A 558 4.57 31.27 16.74
C GLY A 558 3.58 32.43 16.80
N THR A 559 3.25 33.00 15.64
CA THR A 559 2.37 34.17 15.50
C THR A 559 1.33 33.86 14.41
N ALA A 560 0.04 34.08 14.75
CA ALA A 560 -1.10 33.95 13.84
C ALA A 560 -1.27 35.21 12.99
#